data_97ae7f3fcb3b438cf0955ab7d136a3ce
#
_entry.id   97ae7f3fcb3b438cf0955ab7d136a3ce
#
_cell.length_a   1.000
_cell.length_b   1.000
_cell.length_c   1.000
_cell.angle_alpha   90.00
_cell.angle_beta   90.00
_cell.angle_gamma   90.00
#
_symmetry.space_group_name_H-M   'P 1'
#
loop_
_entity.id
_entity.type
_entity.pdbx_description
1 polymer ?
#
loop_
_entity_poly.entity_id
_entity_poly.type
_entity_poly.pdbx_seq_one_letter_code
_entity_poly.pdbx_strand_id
1 'polypeptide(L)'
;MKEAIAILTGGGPAPGMNTVVGSVAKTFLRKGYRVIGLHEGYTGLFNPSPRTVDIDYPMADGIFNQGGSFLQMSRFKPKDSDFENNFNLKFFTDNNIKLLVTVGGDDTASTANRIAKFLEAKKYPIANIHVPKTIDNDLPLPKGCLLYTSPSPRD
;
A
#
# COMPACT_ATOMS: atom_id res chain seq x y z
N MET A 1 1.80 -19.06 -11.98
CA MET A 1 1.71 -18.48 -10.61
C MET A 1 0.54 -17.50 -10.55
N LYS A 2 -0.19 -17.58 -9.47
CA LYS A 2 -1.34 -16.70 -9.24
C LYS A 2 -0.89 -15.24 -9.14
N GLU A 3 -1.64 -14.34 -9.78
CA GLU A 3 -1.33 -12.92 -9.69
C GLU A 3 -1.57 -12.41 -8.28
N ALA A 4 -0.75 -11.45 -7.86
CA ALA A 4 -0.81 -10.90 -6.51
C ALA A 4 -0.93 -9.39 -6.54
N ILE A 5 -1.48 -8.84 -5.47
CA ILE A 5 -1.38 -7.42 -5.17
C ILE A 5 -0.56 -7.24 -3.91
N ALA A 6 0.15 -6.14 -3.84
CA ALA A 6 0.85 -5.74 -2.62
C ALA A 6 0.12 -4.53 -2.02
N ILE A 7 -0.02 -4.51 -0.71
CA ILE A 7 -0.66 -3.40 -0.01
C ILE A 7 0.23 -2.93 1.14
N LEU A 8 0.35 -1.62 1.28
CA LEU A 8 1.11 -1.02 2.38
C LEU A 8 0.42 0.25 2.86
N THR A 9 0.76 0.63 4.08
CA THR A 9 0.29 1.87 4.68
C THR A 9 1.51 2.73 5.01
N GLY A 10 1.41 4.03 4.76
CA GLY A 10 2.51 4.96 4.98
C GLY A 10 2.10 6.18 5.78
N GLY A 11 3.09 6.90 6.26
CA GLY A 11 2.89 8.10 7.05
C GLY A 11 2.53 7.83 8.50
N GLY A 12 1.74 8.67 9.10
CA GLY A 12 1.31 8.48 10.49
C GLY A 12 0.01 7.68 10.58
N PRO A 13 -0.28 7.10 11.74
CA PRO A 13 -1.51 6.34 11.92
C PRO A 13 -2.74 7.25 11.87
N ALA A 14 -3.85 6.70 11.39
CA ALA A 14 -5.13 7.38 11.39
C ALA A 14 -6.26 6.36 11.54
N PRO A 15 -7.38 6.77 12.12
CA PRO A 15 -8.55 5.88 12.20
C PRO A 15 -8.99 5.43 10.81
N GLY A 16 -9.47 4.19 10.72
CA GLY A 16 -10.00 3.64 9.48
C GLY A 16 -8.98 3.00 8.55
N MET A 17 -7.68 3.07 8.85
CA MET A 17 -6.69 2.45 7.99
C MET A 17 -6.85 0.94 7.88
N ASN A 18 -7.10 0.27 8.99
CA ASN A 18 -7.32 -1.18 8.98
C ASN A 18 -8.59 -1.55 8.22
N THR A 19 -9.60 -0.70 8.30
CA THR A 19 -10.85 -0.90 7.53
C THR A 19 -10.55 -0.89 6.03
N VAL A 20 -9.72 0.05 5.58
CA VAL A 20 -9.32 0.14 4.18
C VAL A 20 -8.52 -1.10 3.77
N VAL A 21 -7.52 -1.47 4.56
CA VAL A 21 -6.70 -2.64 4.28
C VAL A 21 -7.57 -3.90 4.20
N GLY A 22 -8.45 -4.11 5.17
CA GLY A 22 -9.34 -5.25 5.18
C GLY A 22 -10.31 -5.28 3.99
N SER A 23 -10.87 -4.13 3.64
CA SER A 23 -11.81 -4.03 2.51
C SER A 23 -11.13 -4.31 1.18
N VAL A 24 -9.95 -3.73 0.97
CA VAL A 24 -9.16 -3.96 -0.25
C VAL A 24 -8.78 -5.44 -0.34
N ALA A 25 -8.27 -6.00 0.76
CA ALA A 25 -7.88 -7.40 0.77
C ALA A 25 -9.05 -8.32 0.40
N LYS A 26 -10.22 -8.12 1.01
CA LYS A 26 -11.39 -8.93 0.71
C LYS A 26 -11.79 -8.82 -0.76
N THR A 27 -11.77 -7.61 -1.30
CA THR A 27 -12.16 -7.37 -2.69
C THR A 27 -11.28 -8.16 -3.65
N PHE A 28 -9.97 -8.09 -3.46
CA PHE A 28 -9.05 -8.77 -4.37
C PHE A 28 -8.99 -10.28 -4.14
N LEU A 29 -9.18 -10.72 -2.90
CA LEU A 29 -9.28 -12.16 -2.63
C LEU A 29 -10.48 -12.77 -3.34
N ARG A 30 -11.62 -12.07 -3.36
CA ARG A 30 -12.80 -12.54 -4.08
C ARG A 30 -12.57 -12.64 -5.58
N LYS A 31 -11.67 -11.82 -6.11
CA LYS A 31 -11.32 -11.83 -7.53
C LYS A 31 -10.26 -12.85 -7.87
N GLY A 32 -9.76 -13.59 -6.90
CA GLY A 32 -8.79 -14.65 -7.12
C GLY A 32 -7.34 -14.24 -7.02
N TYR A 33 -7.04 -13.03 -6.54
CA TYR A 33 -5.66 -12.58 -6.34
C TYR A 33 -5.12 -13.04 -4.99
N ARG A 34 -3.81 -13.21 -4.93
CA ARG A 34 -3.12 -13.23 -3.64
C ARG A 34 -3.00 -11.80 -3.14
N VAL A 35 -3.12 -11.60 -1.84
CA VAL A 35 -2.93 -10.27 -1.23
C VAL A 35 -1.76 -10.36 -0.28
N ILE A 36 -0.73 -9.56 -0.54
CA ILE A 36 0.49 -9.54 0.26
C ILE A 36 0.58 -8.19 0.96
N GLY A 37 0.56 -8.21 2.30
CA GLY A 37 0.76 -7.00 3.09
C GLY A 37 2.24 -6.77 3.35
N LEU A 38 2.68 -5.52 3.21
CA LEU A 38 4.05 -5.12 3.51
C LEU A 38 4.07 -4.41 4.85
N HIS A 39 4.85 -4.94 5.79
CA HIS A 39 5.03 -4.28 7.08
C HIS A 39 5.97 -3.09 6.94
N GLU A 40 5.72 -2.07 7.75
CA GLU A 40 6.58 -0.89 7.85
C GLU A 40 6.66 -0.09 6.55
N GLY A 41 5.53 0.02 5.86
CA GLY A 41 5.42 0.88 4.68
C GLY A 41 6.40 0.53 3.58
N TYR A 42 7.05 1.54 3.02
CA TYR A 42 7.98 1.35 1.90
C TYR A 42 9.30 0.70 2.28
N THR A 43 9.62 0.64 3.57
CA THR A 43 10.90 0.06 4.01
C THR A 43 11.14 -1.32 3.41
N GLY A 44 10.09 -2.14 3.33
CA GLY A 44 10.20 -3.48 2.78
C GLY A 44 10.58 -3.54 1.32
N LEU A 45 10.24 -2.53 0.54
CA LEU A 45 10.55 -2.51 -0.88
C LEU A 45 12.00 -2.14 -1.16
N PHE A 46 12.72 -1.67 -0.16
CA PHE A 46 14.14 -1.29 -0.28
C PHE A 46 15.01 -2.15 0.62
N ASN A 47 14.57 -3.37 0.87
CA ASN A 47 15.23 -4.34 1.74
C ASN A 47 15.25 -5.70 1.02
N PRO A 48 16.38 -6.42 1.03
CA PRO A 48 16.43 -7.75 0.41
C PRO A 48 15.54 -8.78 1.12
N SER A 49 15.16 -8.52 2.36
CA SER A 49 14.32 -9.43 3.15
C SER A 49 13.12 -8.68 3.71
N PRO A 50 12.15 -8.33 2.88
CA PRO A 50 10.98 -7.59 3.35
C PRO A 50 10.14 -8.40 4.31
N ARG A 51 9.58 -7.73 5.32
CA ARG A 51 8.61 -8.34 6.21
C ARG A 51 7.24 -8.27 5.56
N THR A 52 6.71 -9.43 5.20
CA THR A 52 5.43 -9.51 4.51
C THR A 52 4.50 -10.50 5.18
N VAL A 53 3.23 -10.39 4.87
CA VAL A 53 2.22 -11.33 5.33
C VAL A 53 1.25 -11.61 4.19
N ASP A 54 0.95 -12.89 3.96
CA ASP A 54 -0.11 -13.28 3.04
C ASP A 54 -1.44 -13.12 3.77
N ILE A 55 -2.28 -12.23 3.27
CA ILE A 55 -3.56 -11.95 3.90
C ILE A 55 -4.60 -12.88 3.31
N ASP A 56 -5.20 -13.73 4.15
CA ASP A 56 -6.34 -14.56 3.75
C ASP A 56 -7.64 -13.91 4.21
N TYR A 57 -8.76 -14.52 3.85
CA TYR A 57 -10.07 -13.94 4.14
C TYR A 57 -10.37 -13.83 5.64
N PRO A 58 -10.13 -14.86 6.46
CA PRO A 58 -10.30 -14.70 7.91
C PRO A 58 -9.42 -13.62 8.51
N MET A 59 -8.19 -13.49 8.04
CA MET A 59 -7.28 -12.44 8.50
C MET A 59 -7.82 -11.06 8.13
N ALA A 60 -8.34 -10.90 6.92
CA ALA A 60 -8.90 -9.64 6.46
C ALA A 60 -10.10 -9.23 7.34
N ASP A 61 -10.94 -10.18 7.74
CA ASP A 61 -12.03 -9.91 8.68
C ASP A 61 -11.51 -9.44 10.03
N GLY A 62 -10.45 -10.05 10.54
CA GLY A 62 -9.84 -9.64 11.80
C GLY A 62 -9.26 -8.24 11.73
N ILE A 63 -8.55 -7.93 10.66
CA ILE A 63 -7.97 -6.60 10.44
C ILE A 63 -9.05 -5.52 10.43
N PHE A 64 -10.17 -5.81 9.78
CA PHE A 64 -11.26 -4.87 9.61
C PHE A 64 -11.76 -4.32 10.95
N ASN A 65 -11.70 -5.13 11.98
CA ASN A 65 -12.23 -4.80 13.30
C ASN A 65 -11.18 -4.35 14.32
N GLN A 66 -9.91 -4.27 13.92
CA GLN A 66 -8.83 -3.88 14.82
C GLN A 66 -8.57 -2.38 14.77
N GLY A 67 -8.18 -1.84 15.92
CA GLY A 67 -7.62 -0.49 15.97
C GLY A 67 -6.14 -0.48 15.63
N GLY A 68 -5.57 0.71 15.44
CA GLY A 68 -4.16 0.88 15.12
C GLY A 68 -3.84 0.58 13.67
N SER A 69 -2.62 0.13 13.41
CA SER A 69 -2.18 -0.23 12.06
C SER A 69 -1.66 -1.66 12.05
N PHE A 70 -2.39 -2.53 11.37
CA PHE A 70 -2.01 -3.94 11.25
C PHE A 70 -0.66 -4.10 10.53
N LEU A 71 -0.45 -3.34 9.46
CA LEU A 71 0.76 -3.47 8.66
C LEU A 71 1.93 -2.67 9.19
N GLN A 72 1.71 -1.93 10.27
CA GLN A 72 2.72 -1.03 10.79
C GLN A 72 3.09 0.05 9.76
N MET A 73 3.64 1.13 10.21
CA MET A 73 3.87 2.28 9.34
C MET A 73 5.31 2.74 9.44
N SER A 74 5.78 3.37 8.39
CA SER A 74 7.09 3.95 8.35
C SER A 74 7.02 5.28 7.61
N ARG A 75 7.86 6.21 8.00
CA ARG A 75 8.00 7.48 7.29
C ARG A 75 9.23 7.46 6.37
N PHE A 76 9.72 6.28 6.06
CA PHE A 76 10.84 6.11 5.16
C PHE A 76 10.53 6.73 3.80
N LYS A 77 11.42 7.61 3.36
CA LYS A 77 11.35 8.22 2.03
C LYS A 77 12.58 7.80 1.23
N PRO A 78 12.39 6.99 0.18
CA PRO A 78 13.54 6.56 -0.61
C PRO A 78 14.15 7.73 -1.38
N LYS A 79 15.47 7.74 -1.44
CA LYS A 79 16.24 8.66 -2.27
C LYS A 79 16.51 7.99 -3.62
N ASP A 80 16.98 8.76 -4.59
CA ASP A 80 17.31 8.20 -5.90
C ASP A 80 18.35 7.08 -5.79
N SER A 81 19.32 7.23 -4.88
CA SER A 81 20.31 6.19 -4.65
C SER A 81 19.70 4.90 -4.09
N ASP A 82 18.62 5.00 -3.33
CA ASP A 82 17.93 3.82 -2.84
C ASP A 82 17.29 3.05 -3.98
N PHE A 83 16.69 3.74 -4.94
CA PHE A 83 16.13 3.09 -6.12
C PHE A 83 17.20 2.38 -6.95
N GLU A 84 18.38 2.96 -7.06
CA GLU A 84 19.46 2.37 -7.84
C GLU A 84 20.10 1.17 -7.15
N ASN A 85 20.24 1.22 -5.82
CA ASN A 85 21.06 0.27 -5.09
C ASN A 85 20.27 -0.71 -4.22
N ASN A 86 19.11 -0.33 -3.75
CA ASN A 86 18.40 -1.09 -2.71
C ASN A 86 17.01 -1.55 -3.09
N PHE A 87 16.47 -1.10 -4.22
CA PHE A 87 15.10 -1.46 -4.60
C PHE A 87 14.99 -2.97 -4.87
N ASN A 88 13.99 -3.59 -4.25
CA ASN A 88 13.81 -5.03 -4.34
C ASN A 88 12.85 -5.39 -5.48
N LEU A 89 13.34 -5.33 -6.70
CA LEU A 89 12.57 -5.72 -7.88
C LEU A 89 12.17 -7.20 -7.82
N LYS A 90 13.01 -8.02 -7.24
CA LYS A 90 12.77 -9.46 -7.14
C LYS A 90 11.49 -9.76 -6.35
N PHE A 91 11.16 -8.95 -5.36
CA PHE A 91 9.91 -9.10 -4.62
C PHE A 91 8.71 -9.07 -5.58
N PHE A 92 8.72 -8.14 -6.51
CA PHE A 92 7.63 -8.00 -7.49
C PHE A 92 7.59 -9.17 -8.48
N THR A 93 8.73 -9.54 -9.00
CA THR A 93 8.80 -10.60 -10.02
C THR A 93 8.53 -11.97 -9.41
N ASP A 94 9.11 -12.27 -8.26
CA ASP A 94 8.95 -13.59 -7.62
C ASP A 94 7.52 -13.84 -7.16
N ASN A 95 6.80 -12.80 -6.79
CA ASN A 95 5.42 -12.91 -6.30
C ASN A 95 4.38 -12.60 -7.36
N ASN A 96 4.80 -12.31 -8.59
CA ASN A 96 3.91 -11.96 -9.69
C ASN A 96 2.95 -10.82 -9.33
N ILE A 97 3.51 -9.76 -8.74
CA ILE A 97 2.74 -8.60 -8.29
C ILE A 97 2.29 -7.78 -9.50
N LYS A 98 1.01 -7.52 -9.61
CA LYS A 98 0.42 -6.77 -10.72
C LYS A 98 -0.14 -5.42 -10.30
N LEU A 99 -0.31 -5.21 -9.00
CA LEU A 99 -0.90 -3.99 -8.48
C LEU A 99 -0.27 -3.66 -7.14
N LEU A 100 0.06 -2.38 -6.95
CA LEU A 100 0.48 -1.85 -5.66
C LEU A 100 -0.63 -0.96 -5.12
N VAL A 101 -1.13 -1.27 -3.94
CA VAL A 101 -2.12 -0.45 -3.25
C VAL A 101 -1.42 0.24 -2.09
N THR A 102 -1.50 1.55 -2.05
CA THR A 102 -0.90 2.33 -0.97
C THR A 102 -1.97 3.15 -0.27
N VAL A 103 -1.85 3.26 1.05
CA VAL A 103 -2.76 4.04 1.87
C VAL A 103 -1.93 5.04 2.66
N GLY A 104 -2.18 6.32 2.48
CA GLY A 104 -1.42 7.34 3.19
C GLY A 104 -1.64 8.73 2.65
N GLY A 105 -0.80 9.65 3.06
CA GLY A 105 -0.86 11.05 2.65
C GLY A 105 -0.10 11.35 1.37
N ASP A 106 0.23 12.63 1.19
CA ASP A 106 0.90 13.13 -0.02
C ASP A 106 2.24 12.47 -0.28
N ASP A 107 3.05 12.30 0.76
CA ASP A 107 4.38 11.69 0.62
C ASP A 107 4.25 10.22 0.17
N THR A 108 3.27 9.53 0.70
CA THR A 108 3.02 8.14 0.32
C THR A 108 2.59 8.05 -1.14
N ALA A 109 1.72 8.96 -1.58
CA ALA A 109 1.27 9.01 -2.97
C ALA A 109 2.43 9.34 -3.92
N SER A 110 3.27 10.30 -3.55
CA SER A 110 4.42 10.70 -4.36
C SER A 110 5.41 9.54 -4.52
N THR A 111 5.69 8.83 -3.45
CA THR A 111 6.59 7.68 -3.50
C THR A 111 6.00 6.54 -4.34
N ALA A 112 4.70 6.30 -4.23
CA ALA A 112 4.03 5.29 -5.05
C ALA A 112 4.20 5.59 -6.54
N ASN A 113 4.06 6.86 -6.92
CA ASN A 113 4.24 7.28 -8.31
C ASN A 113 5.69 7.07 -8.78
N ARG A 114 6.67 7.36 -7.93
CA ARG A 114 8.08 7.13 -8.24
C ARG A 114 8.35 5.63 -8.45
N ILE A 115 7.77 4.79 -7.62
CA ILE A 115 7.92 3.33 -7.74
C ILE A 115 7.31 2.84 -9.05
N ALA A 116 6.12 3.31 -9.40
CA ALA A 116 5.46 2.91 -10.64
C ALA A 116 6.31 3.28 -11.86
N LYS A 117 6.87 4.49 -11.87
CA LYS A 117 7.74 4.93 -12.95
C LYS A 117 9.04 4.12 -13.03
N PHE A 118 9.61 3.80 -11.88
CA PHE A 118 10.83 2.99 -11.82
C PHE A 118 10.58 1.59 -12.39
N LEU A 119 9.47 0.97 -12.00
CA LEU A 119 9.13 -0.37 -12.49
C LEU A 119 8.83 -0.37 -13.98
N GLU A 120 8.20 0.68 -14.49
CA GLU A 120 7.98 0.82 -15.92
C GLU A 120 9.30 0.90 -16.67
N ALA A 121 10.27 1.67 -16.14
CA ALA A 121 11.59 1.77 -16.72
C ALA A 121 12.35 0.44 -16.70
N LYS A 122 12.06 -0.42 -15.73
CA LYS A 122 12.65 -1.76 -15.62
C LYS A 122 11.87 -2.81 -16.41
N LYS A 123 10.92 -2.40 -17.21
CA LYS A 123 10.09 -3.29 -18.05
C LYS A 123 9.21 -4.22 -17.25
N TYR A 124 8.82 -3.81 -16.06
CA TYR A 124 7.87 -4.54 -15.21
C TYR A 124 6.77 -3.57 -14.74
N PRO A 125 5.94 -3.08 -15.67
CA PRO A 125 4.90 -2.13 -15.29
C PRO A 125 3.82 -2.78 -14.42
N ILE A 126 3.38 -2.04 -13.41
CA ILE A 126 2.28 -2.46 -12.56
C ILE A 126 1.24 -1.36 -12.49
N ALA A 127 0.02 -1.73 -12.12
CA ALA A 127 -0.99 -0.75 -11.78
C ALA A 127 -0.72 -0.23 -10.36
N ASN A 128 -1.16 0.98 -10.08
CA ASN A 128 -0.98 1.61 -8.79
C ASN A 128 -2.30 2.28 -8.38
N ILE A 129 -2.78 1.92 -7.20
CA ILE A 129 -3.95 2.56 -6.61
C ILE A 129 -3.51 3.18 -5.29
N HIS A 130 -3.77 4.46 -5.13
CA HIS A 130 -3.50 5.15 -3.88
C HIS A 130 -4.81 5.55 -3.22
N VAL A 131 -4.96 5.14 -1.95
CA VAL A 131 -6.09 5.55 -1.13
C VAL A 131 -5.60 6.70 -0.25
N PRO A 132 -6.02 7.93 -0.52
CA PRO A 132 -5.56 9.07 0.27
C PRO A 132 -6.12 9.02 1.68
N LYS A 133 -5.28 9.42 2.62
CA LYS A 133 -5.63 9.50 4.02
C LYS A 133 -5.09 10.83 4.56
N THR A 134 -5.91 11.56 5.28
CA THR A 134 -5.49 12.79 5.90
C THR A 134 -6.32 13.04 7.16
N ILE A 135 -5.68 13.55 8.18
CA ILE A 135 -6.37 13.97 9.40
C ILE A 135 -7.04 15.33 9.17
N ASP A 136 -6.40 16.17 8.38
CA ASP A 136 -6.82 17.55 8.15
C ASP A 136 -7.73 17.72 6.93
N ASN A 137 -7.90 16.66 6.15
CA ASN A 137 -8.70 16.69 4.92
C ASN A 137 -8.23 17.78 3.95
N ASP A 138 -6.91 17.89 3.80
CA ASP A 138 -6.28 18.97 3.06
C ASP A 138 -5.64 18.53 1.73
N LEU A 139 -5.93 17.33 1.27
CA LEU A 139 -5.35 16.84 0.03
C LEU A 139 -5.94 17.54 -1.18
N PRO A 140 -5.10 18.07 -2.09
CA PRO A 140 -5.56 18.78 -3.29
C PRO A 140 -6.01 17.80 -4.36
N LEU A 141 -7.20 17.26 -4.24
CA LEU A 141 -7.73 16.31 -5.21
C LEU A 141 -8.53 17.00 -6.30
N PRO A 142 -8.54 16.48 -7.53
CA PRO A 142 -9.39 16.97 -8.57
C PRO A 142 -10.86 16.88 -8.16
N LYS A 143 -11.65 17.80 -8.69
CA LYS A 143 -13.10 17.80 -8.43
C LYS A 143 -13.72 16.49 -8.93
N GLY A 144 -14.52 15.87 -8.09
CA GLY A 144 -15.18 14.62 -8.42
C GLY A 144 -14.43 13.37 -8.00
N CYS A 145 -13.20 13.50 -7.52
CA CYS A 145 -12.48 12.34 -6.99
C CYS A 145 -13.04 11.92 -5.64
N LEU A 146 -13.05 10.60 -5.41
CA LEU A 146 -13.38 10.08 -4.10
C LEU A 146 -12.20 10.29 -3.18
N LEU A 147 -12.44 10.95 -2.06
CA LEU A 147 -11.47 11.11 -1.00
C LEU A 147 -11.87 10.21 0.16
N TYR A 148 -11.03 9.21 0.45
CA TYR A 148 -11.27 8.30 1.55
C TYR A 148 -10.59 8.89 2.79
N THR A 149 -11.35 9.64 3.55
CA THR A 149 -10.83 10.22 4.79
C THR A 149 -11.02 9.26 5.95
N SER A 150 -10.32 9.54 7.05
CA SER A 150 -10.56 8.83 8.28
C SER A 150 -12.01 9.03 8.71
N PRO A 151 -12.72 7.97 9.09
CA PRO A 151 -14.07 8.14 9.62
C PRO A 151 -14.03 9.00 10.87
N SER A 152 -14.96 9.89 10.97
CA SER A 152 -15.13 10.75 12.12
C SER A 152 -16.57 10.64 12.60
N PRO A 153 -16.82 10.80 13.91
CA PRO A 153 -18.19 10.68 14.41
C PRO A 153 -19.20 11.62 13.79
N ARG A 154 -18.74 12.67 13.16
CA ARG A 154 -19.62 13.63 12.47
C ARG A 154 -19.88 13.28 11.02
N ASP A 155 -19.18 12.32 10.49
CA ASP A 155 -19.28 11.97 9.07
C ASP A 155 -20.43 11.00 8.80
#